data_fa8e8844fd467cd266027af4450c5f95
#
_entry.id   fa8e8844fd467cd266027af4450c5f95
#
_cell.length_a   1.000
_cell.length_b   1.000
_cell.length_c   1.000
_cell.angle_alpha   90.00
_cell.angle_beta   90.00
_cell.angle_gamma   90.00
#
_symmetry.space_group_name_H-M   'P 1'
#
loop_
_entity.id
_entity.type
_entity.pdbx_description
1 polymer ?
#
loop_
_entity_poly.entity_id
_entity_poly.type
_entity_poly.pdbx_seq_one_letter_code
_entity_poly.pdbx_strand_id
1 'polypeptide(L)'
;MNRFPSTLFTALPLTAVLVAPVVADACTSMLVTKGATTDGSTFITYAADAHELYGELYYTPARRHAAGSMRDVMEWDTGKFLGRIKQPAATYSVVGNMNEHQLSISESTFTGRKELEGPSGIIDYGSLIYIALERSKTAREAIQVMTDLVAEYGYASTGETFSIADPKEAWLLEMIGKGEGQKGAVWVARKLPDGYISAHANQSRIRQFPLNDSATTLYSPDVISFARAKGWYTGADKDFSFADTYHPLDFGGQRFSEARVWSIFRRAAPSQKLGVEFADGADTTKRLPLWVKPDKKVSVQDAMALMRDHFEGTPLDMSKDVGAGPYAVPYRWRPMTWDVDGKSYVHERAISTQQTGFSFVAQMRSTLPDAIGGVLWFGVDDTFTTVYTPMYAGIRQVPKNFSQGVASRGEFSWDSSFWVFNWVSNQAYGRWSDMIVDVQKAQGDLEGQFLADQANIESIAQVLYKRTPEQARQYLTEYSLQQGDKVHARWRKLGEQLLVKYIDGNVRDNTGKVGHPRYPDAWYRRIAADNGKILESHEKPEPKP
;
A
#
# COMPACT_ATOMS: atom_id res chain seq x y z
N MET A 1 -21.59 -28.46 -71.35
CA MET A 1 -22.49 -27.59 -70.52
C MET A 1 -22.88 -28.34 -69.28
N ASN A 2 -22.14 -28.22 -68.17
CA ASN A 2 -22.56 -28.73 -66.86
C ASN A 2 -22.18 -27.67 -65.81
N ARG A 3 -23.19 -27.07 -65.21
CA ARG A 3 -23.06 -26.09 -64.13
C ARG A 3 -23.00 -26.83 -62.80
N PHE A 4 -21.92 -26.55 -62.00
CA PHE A 4 -21.83 -26.95 -60.60
C PHE A 4 -22.39 -25.81 -59.70
N PRO A 5 -23.15 -26.08 -58.63
CA PRO A 5 -23.62 -25.07 -57.73
C PRO A 5 -22.54 -24.75 -56.69
N SER A 6 -22.26 -23.46 -56.52
CA SER A 6 -21.37 -22.92 -55.49
C SER A 6 -22.13 -22.86 -54.15
N THR A 7 -21.71 -23.65 -53.17
CA THR A 7 -22.15 -23.55 -51.77
C THR A 7 -21.35 -22.44 -51.08
N LEU A 8 -22.06 -21.35 -50.71
CA LEU A 8 -21.52 -20.31 -49.84
C LEU A 8 -21.45 -20.87 -48.39
N PHE A 9 -20.22 -21.01 -47.87
CA PHE A 9 -19.99 -21.14 -46.44
C PHE A 9 -19.96 -19.75 -45.81
N THR A 10 -20.98 -19.39 -45.07
CA THR A 10 -21.01 -18.22 -44.18
C THR A 10 -20.22 -18.56 -42.91
N ALA A 11 -18.99 -18.04 -42.81
CA ALA A 11 -18.23 -18.06 -41.57
C ALA A 11 -18.80 -16.99 -40.63
N LEU A 12 -19.42 -17.41 -39.51
CA LEU A 12 -19.71 -16.51 -38.40
C LEU A 12 -18.38 -16.09 -37.75
N PRO A 13 -18.18 -14.80 -37.52
CA PRO A 13 -17.02 -14.37 -36.75
C PRO A 13 -17.25 -14.75 -35.26
N LEU A 14 -16.40 -15.60 -34.75
CA LEU A 14 -16.28 -15.87 -33.32
C LEU A 14 -15.67 -14.60 -32.67
N THR A 15 -16.50 -13.70 -32.17
CA THR A 15 -16.05 -12.57 -31.35
C THR A 15 -15.59 -13.14 -30.01
N ALA A 16 -14.29 -13.36 -29.88
CA ALA A 16 -13.67 -13.57 -28.58
C ALA A 16 -13.86 -12.28 -27.77
N VAL A 17 -14.76 -12.31 -26.81
CA VAL A 17 -14.85 -11.28 -25.78
C VAL A 17 -13.59 -11.45 -24.92
N LEU A 18 -12.57 -10.64 -25.20
CA LEU A 18 -11.46 -10.42 -24.28
C LEU A 18 -12.05 -9.78 -23.02
N VAL A 19 -12.37 -10.60 -22.03
CA VAL A 19 -12.56 -10.12 -20.66
C VAL A 19 -11.19 -9.66 -20.21
N ALA A 20 -10.91 -8.36 -20.33
CA ALA A 20 -9.76 -7.77 -19.69
C ALA A 20 -9.87 -8.10 -18.20
N PRO A 21 -8.85 -8.70 -17.57
CA PRO A 21 -8.87 -8.88 -16.14
C PRO A 21 -9.01 -7.49 -15.52
N VAL A 22 -10.01 -7.31 -14.66
CA VAL A 22 -10.11 -6.13 -13.81
C VAL A 22 -8.83 -6.10 -13.00
N VAL A 23 -7.98 -5.14 -13.28
CA VAL A 23 -6.73 -4.94 -12.56
C VAL A 23 -7.12 -4.39 -11.20
N ALA A 24 -7.24 -5.27 -10.22
CA ALA A 24 -7.48 -4.86 -8.85
C ALA A 24 -6.26 -4.07 -8.35
N ASP A 25 -6.49 -2.85 -7.88
CA ASP A 25 -5.51 -2.07 -7.12
C ASP A 25 -5.02 -2.88 -5.93
N ALA A 26 -3.75 -2.75 -5.60
CA ALA A 26 -3.05 -3.74 -4.76
C ALA A 26 -2.52 -3.18 -3.45
N CYS A 27 -3.30 -2.45 -2.72
CA CYS A 27 -2.91 -1.82 -1.48
C CYS A 27 -2.57 -2.83 -0.37
N THR A 28 -1.62 -2.47 0.51
CA THR A 28 -1.28 -3.24 1.71
C THR A 28 -1.21 -2.30 2.92
N SER A 29 -1.86 -2.68 3.99
CA SER A 29 -1.88 -1.93 5.25
C SER A 29 -1.61 -2.83 6.45
N MET A 30 -0.95 -2.27 7.47
CA MET A 30 -0.73 -2.91 8.77
C MET A 30 -1.13 -1.92 9.88
N LEU A 31 -1.68 -2.45 10.96
CA LEU A 31 -2.02 -1.71 12.17
C LEU A 31 -1.23 -2.29 13.35
N VAL A 32 -0.65 -1.43 14.17
CA VAL A 32 0.09 -1.81 15.37
C VAL A 32 -0.41 -0.97 16.54
N THR A 33 -0.96 -1.61 17.56
CA THR A 33 -1.44 -0.90 18.74
C THR A 33 -0.30 -0.50 19.68
N LYS A 34 -0.52 0.51 20.49
CA LYS A 34 0.51 1.11 21.38
C LYS A 34 1.22 0.12 22.28
N GLY A 35 0.53 -0.92 22.77
CA GLY A 35 1.13 -1.98 23.58
C GLY A 35 2.08 -2.89 22.81
N ALA A 36 2.00 -2.91 21.48
CA ALA A 36 2.86 -3.69 20.59
C ALA A 36 4.07 -2.90 20.06
N THR A 37 4.18 -1.58 20.33
CA THR A 37 5.27 -0.73 19.84
C THR A 37 6.34 -0.47 20.88
N THR A 38 7.54 -0.10 20.45
CA THR A 38 8.69 0.16 21.33
C THR A 38 8.55 1.44 22.14
N ASP A 39 7.85 2.45 21.60
CA ASP A 39 7.73 3.80 22.15
C ASP A 39 6.30 4.14 22.63
N GLY A 40 5.37 3.18 22.59
CA GLY A 40 3.97 3.39 22.97
C GLY A 40 3.15 4.15 21.93
N SER A 41 3.63 4.31 20.69
CA SER A 41 2.85 4.85 19.57
C SER A 41 1.81 3.86 19.07
N THR A 42 0.76 4.34 18.44
CA THR A 42 -0.05 3.55 17.52
C THR A 42 0.49 3.77 16.10
N PHE A 43 0.62 2.68 15.30
CA PHE A 43 1.01 2.79 13.90
C PHE A 43 -0.11 2.30 12.98
N ILE A 44 -0.26 2.96 11.84
CA ILE A 44 -0.79 2.33 10.63
C ILE A 44 0.19 2.53 9.49
N THR A 45 0.22 1.59 8.55
CA THR A 45 1.02 1.69 7.33
C THR A 45 0.12 1.65 6.11
N TYR A 46 0.65 2.08 5.00
CA TYR A 46 -0.01 1.98 3.71
C TYR A 46 1.02 1.89 2.59
N ALA A 47 0.80 0.98 1.66
CA ALA A 47 1.36 1.02 0.32
C ALA A 47 0.19 1.12 -0.66
N ALA A 48 0.10 2.24 -1.35
CA ALA A 48 -0.91 2.50 -2.37
C ALA A 48 -0.37 2.00 -3.72
N ASP A 49 -0.90 0.87 -4.17
CA ASP A 49 -0.39 0.17 -5.33
C ASP A 49 -1.44 0.14 -6.44
N ALA A 50 -1.16 0.79 -7.55
CA ALA A 50 -1.95 0.71 -8.77
C ALA A 50 -1.07 0.92 -10.01
N HIS A 51 -1.45 0.31 -11.15
CA HIS A 51 -0.66 0.40 -12.37
C HIS A 51 -0.45 1.82 -12.89
N GLU A 52 -1.38 2.72 -12.58
CA GLU A 52 -1.39 4.08 -13.08
C GLU A 52 -1.25 5.12 -11.96
N LEU A 53 -0.90 4.70 -10.74
CA LEU A 53 -0.78 5.59 -9.62
C LEU A 53 0.51 6.42 -9.70
N TYR A 54 0.36 7.73 -9.56
CA TYR A 54 1.43 8.71 -9.42
C TYR A 54 1.49 9.18 -7.98
N GLY A 55 2.62 8.98 -7.30
CA GLY A 55 2.75 9.28 -5.87
C GLY A 55 2.92 10.76 -5.58
N GLU A 56 2.01 11.33 -4.82
CA GLU A 56 2.03 12.72 -4.36
C GLU A 56 1.65 12.80 -2.88
N LEU A 57 2.18 13.82 -2.19
CA LEU A 57 1.79 14.15 -0.83
C LEU A 57 0.71 15.23 -0.84
N TYR A 58 -0.51 14.83 -0.52
CA TYR A 58 -1.66 15.74 -0.45
C TYR A 58 -1.56 16.62 0.79
N TYR A 59 -1.97 17.88 0.65
CA TYR A 59 -2.09 18.82 1.76
C TYR A 59 -3.38 19.61 1.66
N THR A 60 -4.20 19.55 2.70
CA THR A 60 -5.41 20.35 2.84
C THR A 60 -5.31 21.20 4.10
N PRO A 61 -5.33 22.54 4.01
CA PRO A 61 -5.30 23.40 5.19
C PRO A 61 -6.64 23.38 5.94
N ALA A 62 -6.58 23.56 7.27
CA ALA A 62 -7.78 23.80 8.08
C ALA A 62 -8.54 25.04 7.57
N ARG A 63 -9.86 24.96 7.53
CA ARG A 63 -10.73 26.04 7.01
C ARG A 63 -11.98 26.23 7.86
N ARG A 64 -12.51 27.45 7.85
CA ARG A 64 -13.87 27.78 8.29
C ARG A 64 -14.76 27.95 7.07
N HIS A 65 -15.98 27.48 7.16
CA HIS A 65 -16.94 27.47 6.06
C HIS A 65 -18.18 28.29 6.44
N ALA A 66 -18.75 29.02 5.48
CA ALA A 66 -20.00 29.75 5.69
C ALA A 66 -21.16 28.75 5.89
N ALA A 67 -22.20 29.19 6.61
CA ALA A 67 -23.39 28.37 6.80
C ALA A 67 -24.03 28.02 5.44
N GLY A 68 -24.40 26.74 5.27
CA GLY A 68 -24.97 26.23 4.01
C GLY A 68 -23.96 25.94 2.90
N SER A 69 -22.65 26.07 3.15
CA SER A 69 -21.62 25.70 2.16
C SER A 69 -21.73 24.24 1.77
N MET A 70 -21.47 23.96 0.50
CA MET A 70 -21.42 22.62 -0.07
C MET A 70 -20.00 22.28 -0.50
N ARG A 71 -19.64 21.00 -0.45
CA ARG A 71 -18.39 20.43 -0.97
C ARG A 71 -18.70 19.63 -2.21
N ASP A 72 -17.97 19.87 -3.28
CA ASP A 72 -17.96 19.00 -4.45
C ASP A 72 -17.23 17.69 -4.09
N VAL A 73 -17.80 16.56 -4.47
CA VAL A 73 -17.19 15.24 -4.35
C VAL A 73 -16.77 14.79 -5.74
N MET A 74 -15.48 14.57 -5.87
CA MET A 74 -14.85 14.06 -7.09
C MET A 74 -14.45 12.62 -6.84
N GLU A 75 -14.71 11.73 -7.79
CA GLU A 75 -14.17 10.37 -7.74
C GLU A 75 -12.65 10.42 -7.65
N TRP A 76 -12.10 9.71 -6.69
CA TRP A 76 -10.68 9.82 -6.35
C TRP A 76 -9.75 9.46 -7.50
N ASP A 77 -10.02 8.36 -8.19
CA ASP A 77 -9.12 7.82 -9.21
C ASP A 77 -9.20 8.57 -10.54
N THR A 78 -10.38 9.07 -10.91
CA THR A 78 -10.63 9.67 -12.23
C THR A 78 -10.82 11.17 -12.20
N GLY A 79 -11.07 11.77 -11.02
CA GLY A 79 -11.46 13.16 -10.89
C GLY A 79 -12.85 13.50 -11.42
N LYS A 80 -13.70 12.49 -11.70
CA LYS A 80 -15.07 12.68 -12.15
C LYS A 80 -15.94 13.27 -11.04
N PHE A 81 -16.71 14.31 -11.35
CA PHE A 81 -17.67 14.88 -10.41
C PHE A 81 -18.80 13.88 -10.11
N LEU A 82 -18.99 13.55 -8.83
CA LEU A 82 -20.02 12.63 -8.36
C LEU A 82 -21.24 13.34 -7.77
N GLY A 83 -21.04 14.50 -7.12
CA GLY A 83 -22.13 15.23 -6.49
C GLY A 83 -21.64 16.22 -5.43
N ARG A 84 -22.57 16.67 -4.57
CA ARG A 84 -22.30 17.64 -3.50
C ARG A 84 -22.79 17.14 -2.15
N ILE A 85 -22.01 17.41 -1.13
CA ILE A 85 -22.35 17.13 0.27
C ILE A 85 -22.32 18.41 1.09
N LYS A 86 -23.03 18.43 2.22
CA LYS A 86 -22.98 19.56 3.17
C LYS A 86 -21.58 19.70 3.78
N GLN A 87 -21.10 20.93 3.89
CA GLN A 87 -19.84 21.26 4.53
C GLN A 87 -20.07 21.61 6.00
N PRO A 88 -19.26 21.07 6.97
CA PRO A 88 -19.33 21.51 8.35
C PRO A 88 -18.82 22.94 8.52
N ALA A 89 -19.07 23.58 9.67
CA ALA A 89 -18.61 24.96 9.93
C ALA A 89 -17.07 25.11 9.94
N ALA A 90 -16.35 24.03 10.19
CA ALA A 90 -14.89 24.01 10.16
C ALA A 90 -14.39 22.62 9.74
N THR A 91 -13.22 22.60 9.09
CA THR A 91 -12.49 21.38 8.73
C THR A 91 -11.05 21.47 9.25
N TYR A 92 -10.46 20.31 9.55
CA TYR A 92 -9.10 20.18 10.05
C TYR A 92 -8.07 20.14 8.91
N SER A 93 -6.83 20.49 9.24
CA SER A 93 -5.70 20.34 8.33
C SER A 93 -5.32 18.86 8.18
N VAL A 94 -5.00 18.45 6.95
CA VAL A 94 -4.62 17.09 6.59
C VAL A 94 -3.31 17.10 5.80
N VAL A 95 -2.37 16.25 6.20
CA VAL A 95 -1.08 15.99 5.53
C VAL A 95 -1.07 14.55 5.09
N GLY A 96 -1.16 14.30 3.78
CA GLY A 96 -1.36 12.96 3.26
C GLY A 96 -2.57 12.28 3.93
N ASN A 97 -2.33 11.14 4.55
CA ASN A 97 -3.36 10.36 5.22
C ASN A 97 -3.43 10.57 6.75
N MET A 98 -2.92 11.70 7.25
CA MET A 98 -2.96 12.06 8.67
C MET A 98 -3.44 13.50 8.85
N ASN A 99 -4.33 13.74 9.83
CA ASN A 99 -4.77 15.08 10.17
C ASN A 99 -4.02 15.67 11.38
N GLU A 100 -4.27 16.94 11.67
CA GLU A 100 -3.62 17.69 12.76
C GLU A 100 -3.93 17.20 14.17
N HIS A 101 -4.86 16.24 14.34
CA HIS A 101 -5.19 15.55 15.58
C HIS A 101 -4.56 14.15 15.65
N GLN A 102 -3.61 13.83 14.79
CA GLN A 102 -2.97 12.51 14.69
C GLN A 102 -3.94 11.38 14.31
N LEU A 103 -5.12 11.68 13.75
CA LEU A 103 -5.98 10.67 13.15
C LEU A 103 -5.40 10.31 11.79
N SER A 104 -5.22 9.01 11.53
CA SER A 104 -4.74 8.51 10.24
C SER A 104 -5.64 7.41 9.70
N ILE A 105 -5.82 7.40 8.37
CA ILE A 105 -6.67 6.43 7.67
C ILE A 105 -5.92 5.92 6.43
N SER A 106 -5.89 4.59 6.27
CA SER A 106 -5.45 3.90 5.06
C SER A 106 -6.49 2.85 4.65
N GLU A 107 -6.31 2.23 3.48
CA GLU A 107 -7.29 1.27 2.97
C GLU A 107 -6.66 0.10 2.18
N SER A 108 -7.49 -0.85 1.80
CA SER A 108 -7.27 -1.78 0.69
C SER A 108 -8.60 -2.27 0.13
N THR A 109 -8.74 -2.17 -1.18
CA THR A 109 -9.93 -2.61 -1.91
C THR A 109 -10.03 -4.14 -1.95
N PHE A 110 -11.15 -4.72 -1.53
CA PHE A 110 -11.39 -6.17 -1.62
C PHE A 110 -12.47 -6.56 -2.63
N THR A 111 -12.92 -5.68 -3.48
CA THR A 111 -14.01 -5.87 -4.46
C THR A 111 -15.31 -6.42 -3.86
N GLY A 112 -15.35 -7.67 -3.41
CA GLY A 112 -16.53 -8.30 -2.83
C GLY A 112 -17.38 -9.06 -3.84
N ARG A 113 -18.66 -9.28 -3.51
CA ARG A 113 -19.61 -9.92 -4.42
C ARG A 113 -19.96 -9.00 -5.59
N LYS A 114 -19.92 -9.54 -6.81
CA LYS A 114 -20.21 -8.80 -8.04
C LYS A 114 -21.60 -8.14 -8.05
N GLU A 115 -22.56 -8.76 -7.39
CA GLU A 115 -23.93 -8.23 -7.28
C GLU A 115 -24.01 -6.96 -6.42
N LEU A 116 -22.96 -6.64 -5.69
CA LEU A 116 -22.84 -5.43 -4.87
C LEU A 116 -22.01 -4.32 -5.52
N GLU A 117 -21.44 -4.60 -6.70
CA GLU A 117 -20.83 -3.58 -7.53
C GLU A 117 -21.92 -2.68 -8.14
N GLY A 118 -21.63 -1.42 -8.25
CA GLY A 118 -22.50 -0.45 -8.90
C GLY A 118 -22.68 0.82 -8.08
N PRO A 119 -22.57 1.98 -8.73
CA PRO A 119 -22.63 3.26 -8.05
C PRO A 119 -24.07 3.52 -7.58
N SER A 120 -24.34 3.38 -6.30
CA SER A 120 -25.60 3.77 -5.66
C SER A 120 -25.50 5.06 -4.86
N GLY A 121 -24.42 5.83 -5.04
CA GLY A 121 -24.15 7.04 -4.27
C GLY A 121 -23.12 7.96 -4.90
N ILE A 122 -22.70 8.95 -4.11
CA ILE A 122 -21.73 9.96 -4.52
C ILE A 122 -20.46 9.97 -3.65
N ILE A 123 -20.33 9.02 -2.73
CA ILE A 123 -19.14 8.91 -1.85
C ILE A 123 -18.33 7.69 -2.29
N ASP A 124 -17.19 7.91 -2.89
CA ASP A 124 -16.19 6.90 -3.19
C ASP A 124 -15.23 6.68 -2.01
N TYR A 125 -14.44 5.60 -2.05
CA TYR A 125 -13.54 5.21 -0.96
C TYR A 125 -12.48 6.26 -0.64
N GLY A 126 -11.84 6.84 -1.66
CA GLY A 126 -10.77 7.83 -1.49
C GLY A 126 -11.30 9.16 -0.96
N SER A 127 -12.39 9.68 -1.53
CA SER A 127 -13.06 10.87 -1.01
C SER A 127 -13.50 10.67 0.44
N LEU A 128 -13.99 9.46 0.79
CA LEU A 128 -14.43 9.13 2.15
C LEU A 128 -13.29 9.27 3.17
N ILE A 129 -12.08 8.81 2.83
CA ILE A 129 -10.88 8.94 3.67
C ILE A 129 -10.63 10.42 4.01
N TYR A 130 -10.47 11.25 2.98
CA TYR A 130 -10.08 12.65 3.18
C TYR A 130 -11.19 13.48 3.82
N ILE A 131 -12.46 13.22 3.50
CA ILE A 131 -13.59 13.88 4.16
C ILE A 131 -13.65 13.52 5.65
N ALA A 132 -13.40 12.25 6.00
CA ALA A 132 -13.36 11.82 7.40
C ALA A 132 -12.19 12.45 8.16
N LEU A 133 -11.00 12.51 7.56
CA LEU A 133 -9.82 13.16 8.14
C LEU A 133 -10.06 14.65 8.40
N GLU A 134 -10.73 15.34 7.50
CA GLU A 134 -11.08 16.76 7.65
C GLU A 134 -12.14 17.02 8.74
N ARG A 135 -12.91 16.01 9.17
CA ARG A 135 -14.09 16.16 10.03
C ARG A 135 -14.00 15.50 11.39
N SER A 136 -12.98 14.67 11.64
CA SER A 136 -12.88 13.83 12.84
C SER A 136 -11.56 14.05 13.58
N LYS A 137 -11.57 13.86 14.90
CA LYS A 137 -10.39 13.94 15.76
C LYS A 137 -9.92 12.59 16.25
N THR A 138 -10.82 11.61 16.29
CA THR A 138 -10.55 10.27 16.84
C THR A 138 -10.97 9.20 15.85
N ALA A 139 -10.41 8.00 16.01
CA ALA A 139 -10.75 6.86 15.15
C ALA A 139 -12.25 6.53 15.20
N ARG A 140 -12.86 6.61 16.38
CA ARG A 140 -14.29 6.34 16.54
C ARG A 140 -15.17 7.41 15.88
N GLU A 141 -14.80 8.70 15.99
CA GLU A 141 -15.48 9.78 15.27
C GLU A 141 -15.37 9.59 13.76
N ALA A 142 -14.20 9.16 13.25
CA ALA A 142 -14.01 8.90 11.84
C ALA A 142 -14.94 7.79 11.33
N ILE A 143 -15.04 6.67 12.05
CA ILE A 143 -15.98 5.58 11.72
C ILE A 143 -17.41 6.12 11.65
N GLN A 144 -17.84 6.93 12.62
CA GLN A 144 -19.18 7.52 12.63
C GLN A 144 -19.40 8.44 11.42
N VAL A 145 -18.46 9.36 11.15
CA VAL A 145 -18.53 10.29 10.00
C VAL A 145 -18.60 9.51 8.68
N MET A 146 -17.74 8.50 8.51
CA MET A 146 -17.71 7.67 7.29
C MET A 146 -19.05 6.95 7.06
N THR A 147 -19.57 6.32 8.09
CA THR A 147 -20.82 5.55 8.00
C THR A 147 -22.04 6.43 7.84
N ASP A 148 -22.10 7.60 8.48
CA ASP A 148 -23.18 8.59 8.31
C ASP A 148 -23.19 9.17 6.89
N LEU A 149 -22.02 9.53 6.35
CA LEU A 149 -21.89 10.03 4.99
C LEU A 149 -22.38 9.00 3.95
N VAL A 150 -21.98 7.75 4.12
CA VAL A 150 -22.41 6.66 3.23
C VAL A 150 -23.91 6.41 3.37
N ALA A 151 -24.47 6.47 4.56
CA ALA A 151 -25.92 6.35 4.78
C ALA A 151 -26.71 7.52 4.15
N GLU A 152 -26.21 8.76 4.29
CA GLU A 152 -26.89 9.97 3.77
C GLU A 152 -26.72 10.14 2.27
N TYR A 153 -25.52 9.87 1.71
CA TYR A 153 -25.18 10.19 0.32
C TYR A 153 -24.98 8.96 -0.59
N GLY A 154 -24.98 7.75 -0.01
CA GLY A 154 -24.72 6.50 -0.72
C GLY A 154 -23.23 6.25 -0.99
N TYR A 155 -22.88 5.00 -1.26
CA TYR A 155 -21.51 4.53 -1.48
C TYR A 155 -21.29 4.19 -2.95
N ALA A 156 -20.21 4.67 -3.54
CA ALA A 156 -19.95 4.58 -4.99
C ALA A 156 -18.76 3.67 -5.36
N SER A 157 -18.16 2.96 -4.39
CA SER A 157 -17.03 2.05 -4.61
C SER A 157 -17.43 0.59 -4.38
N THR A 158 -16.48 -0.30 -4.68
CA THR A 158 -16.53 -1.74 -4.34
C THR A 158 -16.25 -1.96 -2.84
N GLY A 159 -15.98 -3.18 -2.41
CA GLY A 159 -15.68 -3.44 -1.00
C GLY A 159 -14.32 -2.89 -0.57
N GLU A 160 -14.26 -2.29 0.62
CA GLU A 160 -13.05 -1.67 1.19
C GLU A 160 -12.81 -2.12 2.62
N THR A 161 -11.53 -2.33 2.94
CA THR A 161 -11.04 -2.42 4.31
C THR A 161 -10.28 -1.15 4.65
N PHE A 162 -10.74 -0.39 5.65
CA PHE A 162 -10.05 0.79 6.16
C PHE A 162 -9.31 0.47 7.45
N SER A 163 -8.05 0.88 7.54
CA SER A 163 -7.32 1.05 8.79
C SER A 163 -7.57 2.45 9.32
N ILE A 164 -8.12 2.58 10.51
CA ILE A 164 -8.44 3.87 11.14
C ILE A 164 -7.81 3.90 12.52
N ALA A 165 -6.91 4.83 12.78
CA ALA A 165 -6.22 4.90 14.06
C ALA A 165 -5.95 6.33 14.53
N ASP A 166 -5.93 6.47 15.84
CA ASP A 166 -5.49 7.64 16.59
C ASP A 166 -4.43 7.24 17.64
N PRO A 167 -3.87 8.16 18.45
CA PRO A 167 -2.87 7.81 19.46
C PRO A 167 -3.31 6.81 20.54
N LYS A 168 -4.60 6.46 20.62
CA LYS A 168 -5.16 5.63 21.68
C LYS A 168 -5.66 4.28 21.21
N GLU A 169 -6.17 4.21 19.98
CA GLU A 169 -6.80 3.00 19.46
C GLU A 169 -6.65 2.85 17.93
N ALA A 170 -6.73 1.60 17.48
CA ALA A 170 -6.70 1.24 16.07
C ALA A 170 -7.90 0.34 15.74
N TRP A 171 -8.52 0.58 14.57
CA TRP A 171 -9.72 -0.11 14.10
C TRP A 171 -9.54 -0.59 12.67
N LEU A 172 -10.12 -1.75 12.38
CA LEU A 172 -10.42 -2.20 11.01
C LEU A 172 -11.90 -1.93 10.75
N LEU A 173 -12.22 -1.25 9.65
CA LEU A 173 -13.58 -1.07 9.16
C LEU A 173 -13.68 -1.73 7.78
N GLU A 174 -14.50 -2.76 7.64
CA GLU A 174 -14.83 -3.37 6.34
C GLU A 174 -16.23 -2.92 5.90
N MET A 175 -16.32 -2.42 4.67
CA MET A 175 -17.53 -1.83 4.12
C MET A 175 -17.71 -2.27 2.66
N ILE A 176 -18.96 -2.53 2.25
CA ILE A 176 -19.31 -2.81 0.87
C ILE A 176 -20.69 -2.22 0.55
N GLY A 177 -20.86 -1.72 -0.66
CA GLY A 177 -22.14 -1.20 -1.15
C GLY A 177 -23.26 -2.25 -1.17
N LYS A 178 -24.48 -1.82 -1.40
CA LYS A 178 -25.67 -2.69 -1.46
C LYS A 178 -26.09 -3.07 -2.86
N GLY A 179 -25.29 -2.67 -3.87
CA GLY A 179 -25.59 -2.90 -5.28
C GLY A 179 -26.50 -1.85 -5.89
N GLU A 180 -26.76 -2.00 -7.19
CA GLU A 180 -27.52 -1.03 -7.97
C GLU A 180 -28.91 -0.74 -7.37
N GLY A 181 -29.26 0.54 -7.33
CA GLY A 181 -30.53 1.03 -6.82
C GLY A 181 -30.70 1.01 -5.30
N GLN A 182 -29.73 0.52 -4.54
CA GLN A 182 -29.78 0.50 -3.07
C GLN A 182 -28.74 1.43 -2.46
N LYS A 183 -29.22 2.45 -1.75
CA LYS A 183 -28.37 3.46 -1.10
C LYS A 183 -27.69 2.92 0.16
N GLY A 184 -26.47 3.35 0.40
CA GLY A 184 -25.71 3.01 1.61
C GLY A 184 -24.79 1.82 1.44
N ALA A 185 -24.30 1.30 2.56
CA ALA A 185 -23.41 0.15 2.62
C ALA A 185 -23.77 -0.76 3.80
N VAL A 186 -23.34 -2.02 3.73
CA VAL A 186 -23.20 -2.88 4.91
C VAL A 186 -21.74 -2.84 5.37
N TRP A 187 -21.54 -2.82 6.68
CA TRP A 187 -20.19 -2.65 7.23
C TRP A 187 -20.06 -3.23 8.63
N VAL A 188 -18.82 -3.52 9.01
CA VAL A 188 -18.43 -3.93 10.35
C VAL A 188 -17.07 -3.32 10.69
N ALA A 189 -16.93 -2.77 11.91
CA ALA A 189 -15.67 -2.25 12.42
C ALA A 189 -15.24 -3.01 13.67
N ARG A 190 -13.96 -3.39 13.74
CA ARG A 190 -13.35 -4.11 14.85
C ARG A 190 -12.17 -3.33 15.42
N LYS A 191 -12.22 -3.06 16.73
CA LYS A 191 -11.10 -2.49 17.48
C LYS A 191 -10.04 -3.56 17.73
N LEU A 192 -8.78 -3.26 17.43
CA LEU A 192 -7.68 -4.15 17.75
C LEU A 192 -7.45 -4.18 19.28
N PRO A 193 -7.23 -5.37 19.87
CA PRO A 193 -6.75 -5.47 21.25
C PRO A 193 -5.39 -4.79 21.40
N ASP A 194 -5.15 -4.16 22.56
CA ASP A 194 -3.85 -3.55 22.82
C ASP A 194 -2.75 -4.64 22.95
N GLY A 195 -1.57 -4.37 22.39
CA GLY A 195 -0.46 -5.32 22.30
C GLY A 195 -0.50 -6.24 21.08
N TYR A 196 -1.37 -5.97 20.09
CA TYR A 196 -1.52 -6.77 18.87
C TYR A 196 -1.22 -5.97 17.61
N ILE A 197 -0.94 -6.71 16.54
CA ILE A 197 -0.86 -6.22 15.17
C ILE A 197 -1.92 -6.89 14.30
N SER A 198 -2.41 -6.16 13.31
CA SER A 198 -3.24 -6.69 12.22
C SER A 198 -2.72 -6.17 10.89
N ALA A 199 -3.14 -6.81 9.80
CA ALA A 199 -2.83 -6.35 8.45
C ALA A 199 -3.98 -6.74 7.52
N HIS A 200 -4.09 -6.06 6.38
CA HIS A 200 -5.02 -6.38 5.30
C HIS A 200 -4.43 -6.00 3.94
N ALA A 201 -4.86 -6.71 2.92
CA ALA A 201 -4.33 -6.57 1.59
C ALA A 201 -5.31 -7.15 0.55
N ASN A 202 -6.33 -6.39 0.19
CA ASN A 202 -7.34 -6.72 -0.83
C ASN A 202 -8.18 -7.99 -0.56
N GLN A 203 -8.38 -8.35 0.70
CA GLN A 203 -9.28 -9.41 1.14
C GLN A 203 -10.02 -8.98 2.40
N SER A 204 -11.35 -9.15 2.44
CA SER A 204 -12.12 -8.99 3.66
C SER A 204 -11.71 -10.06 4.68
N ARG A 205 -11.47 -9.67 5.93
CA ARG A 205 -10.87 -10.53 6.96
C ARG A 205 -11.70 -10.64 8.24
N ILE A 206 -12.65 -9.72 8.47
CA ILE A 206 -13.52 -9.77 9.64
C ILE A 206 -14.55 -10.88 9.43
N ARG A 207 -14.38 -12.00 10.12
CA ARG A 207 -15.30 -13.14 10.09
C ARG A 207 -16.40 -12.95 11.12
N GLN A 208 -16.49 -13.82 12.11
CA GLN A 208 -17.43 -13.65 13.23
C GLN A 208 -17.02 -12.47 14.12
N PHE A 209 -17.98 -11.77 14.64
CA PHE A 209 -17.74 -10.62 15.51
C PHE A 209 -18.79 -10.53 16.64
N PRO A 210 -18.46 -9.94 17.80
CA PRO A 210 -19.40 -9.74 18.89
C PRO A 210 -20.56 -8.82 18.49
N LEU A 211 -21.79 -9.25 18.72
CA LEU A 211 -22.99 -8.45 18.41
C LEU A 211 -23.40 -7.49 19.54
N ASN A 212 -22.94 -7.74 20.78
CA ASN A 212 -23.35 -7.00 21.96
C ASN A 212 -22.18 -6.33 22.69
N ASP A 213 -21.13 -5.95 21.97
CA ASP A 213 -19.95 -5.27 22.51
C ASP A 213 -19.60 -4.03 21.70
N SER A 214 -20.31 -2.94 21.92
CA SER A 214 -20.06 -1.65 21.26
C SER A 214 -18.72 -1.01 21.62
N ALA A 215 -18.02 -1.51 22.64
CA ALA A 215 -16.69 -1.03 23.01
C ALA A 215 -15.64 -1.48 22.00
N THR A 216 -15.81 -2.67 21.40
CA THR A 216 -14.83 -3.27 20.46
C THR A 216 -15.39 -3.57 19.08
N THR A 217 -16.71 -3.43 18.88
CA THR A 217 -17.36 -3.78 17.60
C THR A 217 -18.49 -2.79 17.28
N LEU A 218 -18.45 -2.24 16.07
CA LEU A 218 -19.53 -1.43 15.50
C LEU A 218 -19.94 -2.07 14.17
N TYR A 219 -21.21 -1.99 13.78
CA TYR A 219 -21.68 -2.56 12.52
C TYR A 219 -22.98 -1.92 12.06
N SER A 220 -23.28 -2.00 10.76
CA SER A 220 -24.54 -1.50 10.21
C SER A 220 -25.71 -2.33 10.74
N PRO A 221 -26.84 -1.71 11.13
CA PRO A 221 -27.98 -2.43 11.72
C PRO A 221 -28.51 -3.57 10.86
N ASP A 222 -28.32 -3.48 9.57
CA ASP A 222 -28.84 -4.42 8.57
C ASP A 222 -27.78 -5.39 8.02
N VAL A 223 -26.56 -5.42 8.58
CA VAL A 223 -25.45 -6.25 8.08
C VAL A 223 -25.83 -7.74 7.94
N ILE A 224 -26.64 -8.28 8.83
CA ILE A 224 -27.09 -9.68 8.78
C ILE A 224 -28.41 -9.82 8.03
N SER A 225 -29.38 -8.93 8.26
CA SER A 225 -30.69 -9.01 7.61
C SER A 225 -30.61 -8.77 6.11
N PHE A 226 -29.72 -7.91 5.66
CA PHE A 226 -29.43 -7.71 4.23
C PHE A 226 -28.91 -8.99 3.58
N ALA A 227 -27.95 -9.69 4.19
CA ALA A 227 -27.43 -10.96 3.70
C ALA A 227 -28.53 -12.04 3.62
N ARG A 228 -29.44 -12.08 4.62
CA ARG A 228 -30.60 -12.98 4.58
C ARG A 228 -31.57 -12.65 3.48
N ALA A 229 -31.88 -11.38 3.28
CA ALA A 229 -32.76 -10.93 2.20
C ALA A 229 -32.21 -11.27 0.80
N LYS A 230 -30.90 -11.34 0.64
CA LYS A 230 -30.21 -11.80 -0.58
C LYS A 230 -30.08 -13.32 -0.68
N GLY A 231 -30.45 -14.07 0.35
CA GLY A 231 -30.30 -15.53 0.38
C GLY A 231 -28.87 -16.05 0.59
N TRP A 232 -27.96 -15.18 1.00
CA TRP A 232 -26.55 -15.53 1.19
C TRP A 232 -26.23 -16.09 2.59
N TYR A 233 -27.15 -15.92 3.52
CA TYR A 233 -27.01 -16.39 4.90
C TYR A 233 -28.35 -16.84 5.50
N THR A 234 -28.34 -18.02 6.14
CA THR A 234 -29.53 -18.59 6.81
C THR A 234 -29.27 -19.04 8.25
N GLY A 235 -28.01 -18.89 8.72
CA GLY A 235 -27.58 -19.32 10.05
C GLY A 235 -28.06 -18.42 11.20
N ALA A 236 -27.65 -18.75 12.43
CA ALA A 236 -27.89 -17.92 13.60
C ALA A 236 -27.00 -16.67 13.60
N ASP A 237 -27.50 -15.52 14.11
CA ASP A 237 -26.78 -14.25 14.08
C ASP A 237 -25.36 -14.34 14.68
N LYS A 238 -25.20 -15.09 15.77
CA LYS A 238 -23.91 -15.29 16.45
C LYS A 238 -22.83 -15.96 15.59
N ASP A 239 -23.24 -16.70 14.57
CA ASP A 239 -22.36 -17.45 13.67
C ASP A 239 -22.11 -16.70 12.35
N PHE A 240 -22.68 -15.51 12.21
CA PHE A 240 -22.53 -14.70 11.00
C PHE A 240 -21.07 -14.27 10.80
N SER A 241 -20.56 -14.51 9.60
CA SER A 241 -19.23 -14.09 9.16
C SER A 241 -19.36 -13.05 8.04
N PHE A 242 -18.87 -11.83 8.28
CA PHE A 242 -18.90 -10.76 7.27
C PHE A 242 -18.09 -11.16 6.03
N ALA A 243 -16.82 -11.51 6.23
CA ALA A 243 -15.92 -11.88 5.13
C ALA A 243 -16.43 -13.06 4.31
N ASP A 244 -16.85 -14.16 4.97
CA ASP A 244 -17.29 -15.35 4.24
C ASP A 244 -18.64 -15.12 3.52
N THR A 245 -19.44 -14.14 3.96
CA THR A 245 -20.71 -13.78 3.33
C THR A 245 -20.55 -12.79 2.19
N TYR A 246 -19.78 -11.73 2.37
CA TYR A 246 -19.68 -10.63 1.41
C TYR A 246 -18.47 -10.71 0.49
N HIS A 247 -17.39 -11.38 0.90
CA HIS A 247 -16.19 -11.63 0.09
C HIS A 247 -15.55 -12.97 0.44
N PRO A 248 -16.17 -14.11 0.04
CA PRO A 248 -15.60 -15.42 0.29
C PRO A 248 -14.17 -15.53 -0.23
N LEU A 249 -13.30 -16.18 0.56
CA LEU A 249 -11.91 -16.38 0.17
C LEU A 249 -11.83 -17.40 -0.97
N ASP A 250 -11.23 -17.00 -2.07
CA ASP A 250 -10.89 -17.86 -3.21
C ASP A 250 -9.36 -18.03 -3.35
N PHE A 251 -8.94 -18.71 -4.44
CA PHE A 251 -7.52 -18.88 -4.76
C PHE A 251 -6.79 -17.53 -4.84
N GLY A 252 -7.35 -16.56 -5.55
CA GLY A 252 -6.75 -15.24 -5.75
C GLY A 252 -6.63 -14.47 -4.44
N GLY A 253 -7.68 -14.48 -3.63
CA GLY A 253 -7.70 -13.86 -2.31
C GLY A 253 -6.65 -14.45 -1.37
N GLN A 254 -6.45 -15.78 -1.38
CA GLN A 254 -5.40 -16.42 -0.57
C GLN A 254 -4.01 -16.15 -1.14
N ARG A 255 -3.80 -16.36 -2.46
CA ARG A 255 -2.49 -16.30 -3.11
C ARG A 255 -1.93 -14.90 -3.27
N PHE A 256 -2.76 -13.93 -3.64
CA PHE A 256 -2.30 -12.57 -3.94
C PHE A 256 -2.56 -11.58 -2.79
N SER A 257 -3.52 -11.86 -1.91
CA SER A 257 -3.93 -10.97 -0.83
C SER A 257 -3.47 -11.48 0.54
N GLU A 258 -4.01 -12.60 1.03
CA GLU A 258 -3.64 -13.15 2.34
C GLU A 258 -2.16 -13.52 2.44
N ALA A 259 -1.47 -13.83 1.33
CA ALA A 259 -0.03 -14.07 1.31
C ALA A 259 0.79 -12.88 1.85
N ARG A 260 0.37 -11.64 1.55
CA ARG A 260 1.01 -10.43 2.08
C ARG A 260 0.80 -10.28 3.59
N VAL A 261 -0.41 -10.56 4.06
CA VAL A 261 -0.73 -10.59 5.50
C VAL A 261 0.05 -11.70 6.22
N TRP A 262 0.10 -12.89 5.63
CA TRP A 262 0.91 -14.00 6.13
C TRP A 262 2.39 -13.59 6.29
N SER A 263 2.94 -12.89 5.31
CA SER A 263 4.34 -12.47 5.37
C SER A 263 4.60 -11.47 6.50
N ILE A 264 3.69 -10.51 6.73
CA ILE A 264 3.77 -9.63 7.89
C ILE A 264 3.71 -10.44 9.19
N PHE A 265 2.75 -11.35 9.32
CA PHE A 265 2.52 -12.09 10.56
C PHE A 265 3.66 -13.08 10.86
N ARG A 266 4.17 -13.83 9.87
CA ARG A 266 5.30 -14.75 10.07
C ARG A 266 6.57 -14.05 10.51
N ARG A 267 6.79 -12.80 10.05
CA ARG A 267 7.97 -11.98 10.40
C ARG A 267 7.82 -11.30 11.76
N ALA A 268 6.62 -10.81 12.08
CA ALA A 268 6.37 -10.14 13.35
C ALA A 268 6.15 -11.11 14.52
N ALA A 269 5.59 -12.30 14.25
CA ALA A 269 5.24 -13.31 15.24
C ALA A 269 5.70 -14.72 14.83
N PRO A 270 7.02 -14.96 14.64
CA PRO A 270 7.55 -16.26 14.21
C PRO A 270 7.19 -17.41 15.15
N SER A 271 6.92 -17.15 16.42
CA SER A 271 6.46 -18.17 17.39
C SER A 271 5.12 -18.80 17.02
N GLN A 272 4.29 -18.11 16.21
CA GLN A 272 3.01 -18.63 15.72
C GLN A 272 3.17 -19.74 14.68
N LYS A 273 4.37 -19.90 14.09
CA LYS A 273 4.70 -20.93 13.11
C LYS A 273 3.69 -21.02 11.96
N LEU A 274 3.23 -19.88 11.46
CA LEU A 274 2.33 -19.81 10.31
C LEU A 274 3.06 -20.30 9.05
N GLY A 275 2.69 -21.47 8.55
CA GLY A 275 3.29 -22.05 7.35
C GLY A 275 2.74 -21.43 6.06
N VAL A 276 3.33 -21.83 4.93
CA VAL A 276 2.95 -21.27 3.60
C VAL A 276 1.54 -21.69 3.17
N GLU A 277 0.97 -22.74 3.77
CA GLU A 277 -0.39 -23.22 3.52
C GLU A 277 -1.49 -22.18 3.80
N PHE A 278 -1.17 -21.09 4.50
CA PHE A 278 -2.04 -19.93 4.66
C PHE A 278 -1.97 -18.94 3.50
N ALA A 279 -1.05 -19.14 2.55
CA ALA A 279 -0.69 -18.18 1.52
C ALA A 279 -0.58 -18.76 0.09
N ASP A 280 -0.51 -20.11 -0.06
CA ASP A 280 -0.20 -20.76 -1.33
C ASP A 280 -1.41 -20.92 -2.27
N GLY A 281 -2.61 -20.68 -1.79
CA GLY A 281 -3.86 -20.83 -2.55
C GLY A 281 -4.36 -22.27 -2.65
N ALA A 282 -3.67 -23.25 -2.06
CA ALA A 282 -4.03 -24.68 -2.20
C ALA A 282 -5.25 -25.06 -1.35
N ASP A 283 -5.46 -24.42 -0.21
CA ASP A 283 -6.55 -24.72 0.71
C ASP A 283 -7.14 -23.42 1.31
N THR A 284 -8.18 -22.90 0.70
CA THR A 284 -8.87 -21.68 1.15
C THR A 284 -9.63 -21.83 2.47
N THR A 285 -9.69 -23.02 3.04
CA THR A 285 -10.22 -23.25 4.40
C THR A 285 -9.20 -22.82 5.47
N LYS A 286 -7.92 -22.73 5.12
CA LYS A 286 -6.86 -22.21 5.98
C LYS A 286 -6.97 -20.69 6.06
N ARG A 287 -7.38 -20.21 7.24
CA ARG A 287 -7.62 -18.76 7.48
C ARG A 287 -6.64 -18.24 8.50
N LEU A 288 -5.96 -17.13 8.16
CA LEU A 288 -5.14 -16.40 9.11
C LEU A 288 -6.01 -15.80 10.23
N PRO A 289 -5.48 -15.67 11.46
CA PRO A 289 -6.16 -14.90 12.51
C PRO A 289 -6.29 -13.42 12.11
N LEU A 290 -7.30 -12.71 12.61
CA LEU A 290 -7.51 -11.30 12.28
C LEU A 290 -6.35 -10.41 12.79
N TRP A 291 -5.71 -10.81 13.89
CA TRP A 291 -4.54 -10.18 14.49
C TRP A 291 -3.64 -11.20 15.17
N VAL A 292 -2.38 -10.84 15.38
CA VAL A 292 -1.39 -11.63 16.12
C VAL A 292 -0.68 -10.76 17.15
N LYS A 293 -0.22 -11.39 18.23
CA LYS A 293 0.68 -10.73 19.18
C LYS A 293 2.10 -10.84 18.64
N PRO A 294 2.82 -9.75 18.38
CA PRO A 294 4.19 -9.83 17.89
C PRO A 294 5.12 -10.38 18.98
N ASP A 295 6.15 -11.14 18.58
CA ASP A 295 7.10 -11.73 19.52
C ASP A 295 8.00 -10.67 20.17
N LYS A 296 8.20 -9.56 19.48
CA LYS A 296 8.93 -8.38 19.95
C LYS A 296 8.13 -7.13 19.66
N LYS A 297 8.30 -6.10 20.48
CA LYS A 297 7.72 -4.79 20.20
C LYS A 297 8.27 -4.23 18.89
N VAL A 298 7.39 -3.64 18.10
CA VAL A 298 7.64 -3.10 16.76
C VAL A 298 8.11 -1.65 16.88
N SER A 299 9.26 -1.33 16.32
CA SER A 299 9.73 0.04 16.12
C SER A 299 9.24 0.61 14.80
N VAL A 300 9.45 1.91 14.56
CA VAL A 300 9.19 2.54 13.25
C VAL A 300 10.01 1.87 12.15
N GLN A 301 11.28 1.55 12.42
CA GLN A 301 12.15 0.84 11.47
C GLN A 301 11.63 -0.56 11.16
N ASP A 302 11.13 -1.30 12.16
CA ASP A 302 10.53 -2.61 11.94
C ASP A 302 9.29 -2.51 11.06
N ALA A 303 8.43 -1.49 11.27
CA ALA A 303 7.27 -1.24 10.43
C ALA A 303 7.68 -0.93 8.98
N MET A 304 8.68 -0.06 8.77
CA MET A 304 9.24 0.21 7.44
C MET A 304 9.80 -1.07 6.78
N ALA A 305 10.52 -1.89 7.54
CA ALA A 305 11.09 -3.14 7.05
C ALA A 305 10.03 -4.20 6.69
N LEU A 306 8.89 -4.25 7.40
CA LEU A 306 7.77 -5.12 7.06
C LEU A 306 7.10 -4.70 5.75
N MET A 307 7.02 -3.40 5.46
CA MET A 307 6.48 -2.88 4.20
C MET A 307 7.40 -3.09 2.98
N ARG A 308 8.66 -3.46 3.20
CA ARG A 308 9.68 -3.72 2.17
C ARG A 308 9.85 -5.20 1.81
N ASP A 309 8.91 -6.05 2.18
CA ASP A 309 9.00 -7.50 2.02
C ASP A 309 8.68 -7.98 0.60
N HIS A 310 9.48 -8.94 0.10
CA HIS A 310 9.27 -9.66 -1.17
C HIS A 310 9.15 -11.17 -0.96
N PHE A 311 8.72 -11.62 0.21
CA PHE A 311 8.65 -13.03 0.59
C PHE A 311 10.03 -13.71 0.69
N GLU A 312 11.10 -12.97 0.94
CA GLU A 312 12.46 -13.49 0.98
C GLU A 312 12.58 -14.70 1.91
N GLY A 313 13.30 -15.72 1.45
CA GLY A 313 13.55 -16.94 2.19
C GLY A 313 12.34 -17.89 2.32
N THR A 314 11.27 -17.68 1.56
CA THR A 314 10.07 -18.52 1.52
C THR A 314 9.92 -19.21 0.16
N PRO A 315 9.00 -20.19 0.03
CA PRO A 315 8.66 -20.75 -1.29
C PRO A 315 8.10 -19.74 -2.30
N LEU A 316 7.67 -18.55 -1.83
CA LEU A 316 7.12 -17.46 -2.66
C LEU A 316 8.20 -16.45 -3.09
N ASP A 317 9.47 -16.70 -2.80
CA ASP A 317 10.61 -15.82 -3.13
C ASP A 317 10.91 -15.84 -4.63
N MET A 318 10.50 -14.79 -5.34
CA MET A 318 10.68 -14.66 -6.79
C MET A 318 12.14 -14.39 -7.22
N SER A 319 13.08 -14.18 -6.29
CA SER A 319 14.48 -13.95 -6.64
C SER A 319 15.24 -15.25 -7.02
N LYS A 320 14.59 -16.43 -6.95
CA LYS A 320 15.24 -17.74 -7.05
C LYS A 320 15.09 -18.43 -8.39
N ASP A 321 14.08 -18.10 -9.18
CA ASP A 321 13.85 -18.73 -10.48
C ASP A 321 14.53 -17.99 -11.65
N VAL A 322 14.43 -18.55 -12.86
CA VAL A 322 15.03 -17.97 -14.07
C VAL A 322 14.46 -16.58 -14.41
N GLY A 323 13.22 -16.29 -14.00
CA GLY A 323 12.58 -14.99 -14.22
C GLY A 323 13.23 -13.85 -13.45
N ALA A 324 14.03 -14.16 -12.41
CA ALA A 324 14.81 -13.18 -11.67
C ALA A 324 16.04 -12.65 -12.43
N GLY A 325 16.39 -13.28 -13.54
CA GLY A 325 17.58 -12.95 -14.31
C GLY A 325 18.89 -13.20 -13.55
N PRO A 326 20.03 -12.76 -14.11
CA PRO A 326 21.34 -12.96 -13.50
C PRO A 326 21.55 -12.17 -12.21
N TYR A 327 20.74 -11.15 -11.96
CA TYR A 327 20.88 -10.23 -10.84
C TYR A 327 19.80 -10.40 -9.76
N ALA A 328 19.09 -11.55 -9.74
CA ALA A 328 18.15 -11.94 -8.69
C ALA A 328 17.07 -10.87 -8.40
N VAL A 329 16.45 -10.32 -9.44
CA VAL A 329 15.39 -9.31 -9.30
C VAL A 329 14.17 -9.92 -8.62
N PRO A 330 13.65 -9.36 -7.51
CA PRO A 330 12.49 -9.93 -6.80
C PRO A 330 11.15 -9.53 -7.41
N TYR A 331 11.14 -8.86 -8.54
CA TYR A 331 9.95 -8.38 -9.24
C TYR A 331 9.67 -9.15 -10.52
N ARG A 332 8.40 -9.09 -10.98
CA ARG A 332 8.00 -9.58 -12.29
C ARG A 332 7.19 -8.53 -13.01
N TRP A 333 7.34 -8.50 -14.35
CA TRP A 333 6.49 -7.69 -15.20
C TRP A 333 5.12 -8.36 -15.39
N ARG A 334 4.12 -7.58 -15.66
CA ARG A 334 2.76 -8.09 -15.95
C ARG A 334 2.68 -8.75 -17.33
N PRO A 335 1.79 -9.70 -17.56
CA PRO A 335 0.76 -10.21 -16.63
C PRO A 335 1.36 -11.11 -15.54
N MET A 336 0.62 -11.23 -14.40
CA MET A 336 1.02 -12.12 -13.31
C MET A 336 0.57 -13.57 -13.52
N THR A 337 -0.22 -13.83 -14.53
CA THR A 337 -0.75 -15.15 -14.89
C THR A 337 -0.43 -15.45 -16.34
N TRP A 338 -0.09 -16.70 -16.64
CA TRP A 338 0.16 -17.17 -18.00
C TRP A 338 -0.13 -18.66 -18.13
N ASP A 339 -0.33 -19.11 -19.38
CA ASP A 339 -0.58 -20.53 -19.68
C ASP A 339 0.59 -21.11 -20.46
N VAL A 340 1.00 -22.34 -20.11
CA VAL A 340 1.99 -23.16 -20.81
C VAL A 340 1.52 -24.61 -20.81
N ASP A 341 1.48 -25.24 -21.98
CA ASP A 341 1.11 -26.65 -22.17
C ASP A 341 -0.22 -27.03 -21.51
N GLY A 342 -1.21 -26.12 -21.61
CA GLY A 342 -2.55 -26.33 -21.05
C GLY A 342 -2.64 -26.21 -19.53
N LYS A 343 -1.63 -25.67 -18.88
CA LYS A 343 -1.59 -25.40 -17.43
C LYS A 343 -1.44 -23.90 -17.19
N SER A 344 -2.19 -23.38 -16.22
CA SER A 344 -2.09 -22.01 -15.77
C SER A 344 -1.07 -21.86 -14.65
N TYR A 345 -0.29 -20.80 -14.71
CA TYR A 345 0.75 -20.44 -13.74
C TYR A 345 0.54 -19.01 -13.26
N VAL A 346 1.10 -18.69 -12.09
CA VAL A 346 1.01 -17.37 -11.46
C VAL A 346 2.36 -16.92 -10.92
N HIS A 347 2.58 -15.61 -10.89
CA HIS A 347 3.61 -14.97 -10.09
C HIS A 347 3.05 -14.45 -8.78
N GLU A 348 3.95 -14.18 -7.84
CA GLU A 348 3.61 -13.61 -6.55
C GLU A 348 3.27 -12.12 -6.65
N ARG A 349 2.49 -11.65 -5.69
CA ARG A 349 2.23 -10.25 -5.42
C ARG A 349 2.80 -9.90 -4.06
N ALA A 350 4.02 -9.39 -4.03
CA ALA A 350 4.70 -9.01 -2.79
C ALA A 350 4.11 -7.73 -2.19
N ILE A 351 4.47 -7.43 -0.94
CA ILE A 351 4.13 -6.17 -0.26
C ILE A 351 4.83 -5.01 -0.95
N SER A 352 6.15 -5.11 -1.13
CA SER A 352 6.89 -4.15 -1.94
C SER A 352 6.76 -4.50 -3.41
N THR A 353 6.37 -3.53 -4.22
CA THR A 353 6.15 -3.71 -5.65
C THR A 353 6.49 -2.43 -6.43
N GLN A 354 6.92 -2.61 -7.68
CA GLN A 354 7.20 -1.51 -8.60
C GLN A 354 5.97 -0.68 -9.00
N GLN A 355 4.79 -1.04 -8.52
CA GLN A 355 3.52 -0.37 -8.81
C GLN A 355 3.08 0.59 -7.72
N THR A 356 3.85 0.69 -6.64
CA THR A 356 3.54 1.61 -5.55
C THR A 356 3.66 3.06 -6.03
N GLY A 357 2.61 3.84 -5.86
CA GLY A 357 2.67 5.28 -6.09
C GLY A 357 3.28 5.99 -4.89
N PHE A 358 2.74 5.71 -3.72
CA PHE A 358 3.27 6.21 -2.45
C PHE A 358 3.04 5.21 -1.31
N SER A 359 3.82 5.36 -0.25
CA SER A 359 3.67 4.56 0.96
C SER A 359 3.97 5.40 2.20
N PHE A 360 3.47 4.96 3.35
CA PHE A 360 3.78 5.63 4.61
C PHE A 360 3.74 4.68 5.82
N VAL A 361 4.40 5.15 6.90
CA VAL A 361 4.18 4.70 8.27
C VAL A 361 3.67 5.91 9.06
N ALA A 362 2.44 5.86 9.54
CA ALA A 362 1.87 6.88 10.41
C ALA A 362 2.16 6.51 11.86
N GLN A 363 2.94 7.36 12.55
CA GLN A 363 3.29 7.22 13.97
C GLN A 363 2.48 8.23 14.78
N MET A 364 1.68 7.74 15.74
CA MET A 364 0.76 8.55 16.54
C MET A 364 1.04 8.35 18.02
N ARG A 365 1.36 9.44 18.76
CA ARG A 365 1.83 9.39 20.15
C ARG A 365 0.99 10.25 21.08
N SER A 366 0.33 9.62 22.05
CA SER A 366 -0.51 10.30 23.05
C SER A 366 0.27 11.07 24.13
N THR A 367 1.59 10.91 24.19
CA THR A 367 2.47 11.55 25.17
C THR A 367 2.94 12.94 24.76
N LEU A 368 2.67 13.33 23.51
CA LEU A 368 3.09 14.61 22.93
C LEU A 368 1.85 15.41 22.47
N PRO A 369 1.96 16.76 22.38
CA PRO A 369 0.91 17.57 21.74
C PRO A 369 0.68 17.10 20.28
N ASP A 370 -0.55 17.17 19.80
CA ASP A 370 -0.93 16.64 18.48
C ASP A 370 -0.05 17.14 17.34
N ALA A 371 0.32 18.43 17.36
CA ALA A 371 1.18 19.01 16.32
C ALA A 371 2.59 18.40 16.25
N ILE A 372 3.04 17.72 17.32
CA ILE A 372 4.38 17.14 17.45
C ILE A 372 4.30 15.61 17.46
N GLY A 373 3.24 15.06 18.09
CA GLY A 373 3.10 13.62 18.33
C GLY A 373 2.86 12.79 17.08
N GLY A 374 2.19 13.36 16.07
CA GLY A 374 1.91 12.72 14.79
C GLY A 374 3.05 12.92 13.80
N VAL A 375 3.58 11.83 13.26
CA VAL A 375 4.56 11.84 12.15
C VAL A 375 4.11 10.88 11.07
N LEU A 376 3.87 11.41 9.88
CA LEU A 376 3.70 10.62 8.67
C LEU A 376 5.07 10.44 8.02
N TRP A 377 5.65 9.27 8.17
CA TRP A 377 6.87 8.86 7.47
C TRP A 377 6.48 8.51 6.05
N PHE A 378 6.68 9.44 5.12
CA PHE A 378 6.12 9.37 3.77
C PHE A 378 7.20 9.09 2.72
N GLY A 379 6.90 8.19 1.79
CA GLY A 379 7.73 7.84 0.65
C GLY A 379 6.92 7.73 -0.63
N VAL A 380 7.58 7.90 -1.77
CA VAL A 380 7.01 7.74 -3.12
C VAL A 380 7.71 6.61 -3.85
N ASP A 381 7.03 6.01 -4.85
CA ASP A 381 7.53 4.88 -5.63
C ASP A 381 7.67 3.59 -4.80
N ASP A 382 8.35 2.59 -5.30
CA ASP A 382 8.58 1.27 -4.72
C ASP A 382 9.04 1.34 -3.24
N THR A 383 8.32 0.69 -2.34
CA THR A 383 8.58 0.72 -0.89
C THR A 383 9.97 0.25 -0.50
N PHE A 384 10.58 -0.68 -1.28
CA PHE A 384 11.91 -1.19 -0.99
C PHE A 384 13.01 -0.16 -1.26
N THR A 385 12.81 0.68 -2.26
CA THR A 385 13.79 1.69 -2.69
C THR A 385 13.46 3.08 -2.17
N THR A 386 12.25 3.32 -1.64
CA THR A 386 11.85 4.64 -1.13
C THR A 386 12.57 5.03 0.16
N VAL A 387 12.60 6.33 0.45
CA VAL A 387 13.03 6.89 1.74
C VAL A 387 11.80 7.44 2.46
N TYR A 388 11.53 6.92 3.64
CA TYR A 388 10.46 7.42 4.48
C TYR A 388 10.88 8.75 5.15
N THR A 389 10.37 9.84 4.59
CA THR A 389 10.70 11.22 4.98
C THR A 389 9.71 11.72 6.04
N PRO A 390 10.17 12.33 7.16
CA PRO A 390 9.29 12.73 8.25
C PRO A 390 8.45 13.97 7.91
N MET A 391 7.12 13.80 7.88
CA MET A 391 6.11 14.86 7.73
C MET A 391 5.29 14.93 9.02
N TYR A 392 5.47 15.98 9.83
CA TYR A 392 4.72 16.13 11.07
C TYR A 392 3.26 16.51 10.81
N ALA A 393 2.34 15.99 11.61
CA ALA A 393 0.89 16.26 11.50
C ALA A 393 0.54 17.77 11.62
N GLY A 394 1.39 18.52 12.30
CA GLY A 394 1.22 19.96 12.54
C GLY A 394 1.76 20.89 11.47
N ILE A 395 2.37 20.41 10.39
CA ILE A 395 2.97 21.28 9.36
C ILE A 395 1.94 22.08 8.57
N ARG A 396 2.37 23.18 8.00
CA ARG A 396 1.53 24.12 7.23
C ARG A 396 1.75 24.08 5.73
N GLN A 397 2.75 23.33 5.31
CA GLN A 397 3.11 23.10 3.91
C GLN A 397 3.80 21.74 3.80
N VAL A 398 3.78 21.17 2.61
CA VAL A 398 4.55 19.99 2.24
C VAL A 398 5.69 20.37 1.29
N PRO A 399 6.79 19.57 1.22
CA PRO A 399 7.87 19.84 0.28
C PRO A 399 7.34 19.89 -1.16
N LYS A 400 7.76 20.90 -1.91
CA LYS A 400 7.25 21.14 -3.27
C LYS A 400 7.45 19.91 -4.17
N ASN A 401 8.60 19.25 -4.06
CA ASN A 401 8.95 18.11 -4.87
C ASN A 401 8.12 16.83 -4.57
N PHE A 402 7.38 16.80 -3.45
CA PHE A 402 6.39 15.77 -3.13
C PHE A 402 4.96 16.21 -3.38
N SER A 403 4.72 17.52 -3.56
CA SER A 403 3.35 18.08 -3.59
C SER A 403 2.61 17.79 -4.88
N GLN A 404 1.29 17.89 -4.82
CA GLN A 404 0.42 17.79 -5.98
C GLN A 404 0.74 18.82 -7.07
N GLY A 405 0.57 18.41 -8.32
CA GLY A 405 0.63 19.29 -9.48
C GLY A 405 2.04 19.69 -9.94
N VAL A 406 3.10 19.04 -9.43
CA VAL A 406 4.49 19.26 -9.90
C VAL A 406 4.75 18.53 -11.21
N ALA A 407 4.17 17.35 -11.39
CA ALA A 407 4.22 16.55 -12.60
C ALA A 407 2.95 15.68 -12.70
N SER A 408 2.91 14.76 -13.63
CA SER A 408 1.82 13.81 -13.78
C SER A 408 2.37 12.41 -14.11
N ARG A 409 1.50 11.41 -14.08
CA ARG A 409 1.84 10.05 -14.51
C ARG A 409 2.37 10.00 -15.95
N GLY A 410 1.88 10.86 -16.81
CA GLY A 410 2.23 10.88 -18.24
C GLY A 410 3.42 11.77 -18.61
N GLU A 411 3.99 12.52 -17.66
CA GLU A 411 5.02 13.51 -17.94
C GLU A 411 6.13 13.47 -16.88
N PHE A 412 7.34 13.09 -17.30
CA PHE A 412 8.53 13.07 -16.44
C PHE A 412 8.96 14.50 -16.05
N SER A 413 9.33 14.68 -14.79
CA SER A 413 9.92 15.92 -14.30
C SER A 413 11.00 15.66 -13.27
N TRP A 414 12.13 16.35 -13.43
CA TRP A 414 13.20 16.35 -12.42
C TRP A 414 12.82 17.07 -11.12
N ASP A 415 11.74 17.84 -11.11
CA ASP A 415 11.22 18.53 -9.93
C ASP A 415 10.31 17.62 -9.09
N SER A 416 9.90 16.47 -9.60
CA SER A 416 9.05 15.51 -8.92
C SER A 416 9.89 14.43 -8.22
N SER A 417 9.69 14.27 -6.91
CA SER A 417 10.32 13.18 -6.17
C SER A 417 9.87 11.82 -6.68
N PHE A 418 8.60 11.63 -7.03
CA PHE A 418 8.13 10.37 -7.62
C PHE A 418 8.97 9.96 -8.84
N TRP A 419 9.16 10.85 -9.80
CA TRP A 419 9.92 10.54 -11.01
C TRP A 419 11.40 10.32 -10.76
N VAL A 420 12.00 11.06 -9.82
CA VAL A 420 13.41 10.86 -9.42
C VAL A 420 13.59 9.50 -8.74
N PHE A 421 12.66 9.10 -7.88
CA PHE A 421 12.67 7.79 -7.23
C PHE A 421 12.45 6.66 -8.24
N ASN A 422 11.44 6.78 -9.09
CA ASN A 422 11.12 5.81 -10.13
C ASN A 422 12.28 5.61 -11.12
N TRP A 423 13.00 6.70 -11.48
CA TRP A 423 14.19 6.61 -12.30
C TRP A 423 15.32 5.82 -11.61
N VAL A 424 15.56 6.00 -10.33
CA VAL A 424 16.56 5.23 -9.56
C VAL A 424 16.15 3.76 -9.45
N SER A 425 14.90 3.49 -9.11
CA SER A 425 14.35 2.13 -9.00
C SER A 425 14.47 1.36 -10.31
N ASN A 426 14.13 1.99 -11.44
CA ASN A 426 14.22 1.36 -12.75
C ASN A 426 15.67 1.07 -13.19
N GLN A 427 16.66 1.86 -12.75
CA GLN A 427 18.06 1.49 -12.94
C GLN A 427 18.40 0.23 -12.13
N ALA A 428 17.99 0.18 -10.86
CA ALA A 428 18.25 -0.96 -9.98
C ALA A 428 17.60 -2.25 -10.48
N TYR A 429 16.39 -2.20 -11.07
CA TYR A 429 15.72 -3.38 -11.65
C TYR A 429 16.53 -4.05 -12.76
N GLY A 430 17.33 -3.28 -13.50
CA GLY A 430 18.20 -3.83 -14.54
C GLY A 430 19.42 -4.59 -14.01
N ARG A 431 19.84 -4.31 -12.77
CA ARG A 431 21.03 -4.89 -12.13
C ARG A 431 20.88 -4.93 -10.60
N TRP A 432 19.85 -5.64 -10.16
CA TRP A 432 19.36 -5.56 -8.78
C TRP A 432 20.42 -5.87 -7.72
N SER A 433 21.01 -7.07 -7.73
CA SER A 433 21.93 -7.51 -6.67
C SER A 433 23.13 -6.58 -6.46
N ASP A 434 23.53 -5.85 -7.48
CA ASP A 434 24.66 -4.91 -7.41
C ASP A 434 24.19 -3.52 -6.96
N MET A 435 23.17 -2.95 -7.64
CA MET A 435 22.75 -1.57 -7.43
C MET A 435 21.96 -1.37 -6.14
N ILE A 436 21.20 -2.39 -5.72
CA ILE A 436 20.36 -2.28 -4.52
C ILE A 436 21.18 -2.02 -3.25
N VAL A 437 22.43 -2.47 -3.19
CA VAL A 437 23.32 -2.23 -2.05
C VAL A 437 23.63 -0.74 -1.91
N ASP A 438 23.88 -0.04 -3.02
CA ASP A 438 24.11 1.40 -3.02
C ASP A 438 22.83 2.19 -2.66
N VAL A 439 21.67 1.73 -3.17
CA VAL A 439 20.36 2.32 -2.86
C VAL A 439 20.05 2.19 -1.39
N GLN A 440 20.16 0.98 -0.83
CA GLN A 440 19.89 0.72 0.59
C GLN A 440 20.85 1.46 1.52
N LYS A 441 22.11 1.62 1.09
CA LYS A 441 23.06 2.42 1.86
C LYS A 441 22.60 3.88 1.95
N ALA A 442 22.23 4.49 0.82
CA ALA A 442 21.76 5.88 0.80
C ALA A 442 20.44 6.05 1.58
N GLN A 443 19.53 5.08 1.48
CA GLN A 443 18.29 5.00 2.23
C GLN A 443 18.57 4.94 3.75
N GLY A 444 19.41 4.00 4.18
CA GLY A 444 19.76 3.81 5.59
C GLY A 444 20.47 5.01 6.19
N ASP A 445 21.35 5.69 5.42
CA ASP A 445 22.03 6.91 5.86
C ASP A 445 21.01 8.04 6.14
N LEU A 446 20.00 8.21 5.29
CA LEU A 446 18.96 9.24 5.45
C LEU A 446 17.98 8.90 6.59
N GLU A 447 17.38 7.72 6.55
CA GLU A 447 16.39 7.29 7.57
C GLU A 447 17.04 7.18 8.95
N GLY A 448 18.27 6.66 9.02
CA GLY A 448 19.03 6.60 10.27
C GLY A 448 19.26 7.97 10.87
N GLN A 449 19.57 8.99 10.03
CA GLN A 449 19.72 10.37 10.48
C GLN A 449 18.39 10.93 11.01
N PHE A 450 17.28 10.74 10.28
CA PHE A 450 15.97 11.24 10.71
C PHE A 450 15.55 10.69 12.07
N LEU A 451 15.76 9.39 12.28
CA LEU A 451 15.41 8.72 13.53
C LEU A 451 16.33 9.14 14.68
N ALA A 452 17.62 9.35 14.41
CA ALA A 452 18.57 9.87 15.41
C ALA A 452 18.24 11.31 15.83
N ASP A 453 17.80 12.14 14.90
CA ASP A 453 17.47 13.55 15.14
C ASP A 453 16.09 13.73 15.79
N GLN A 454 15.16 12.78 15.66
CA GLN A 454 13.77 12.91 16.04
C GLN A 454 13.57 13.44 17.46
N ALA A 455 14.24 12.84 18.44
CA ALA A 455 14.09 13.24 19.85
C ALA A 455 14.54 14.70 20.11
N ASN A 456 15.59 15.16 19.43
CA ASN A 456 16.09 16.53 19.55
C ASN A 456 15.12 17.52 18.88
N ILE A 457 14.68 17.24 17.67
CA ILE A 457 13.70 18.05 16.93
C ILE A 457 12.42 18.22 17.76
N GLU A 458 11.90 17.15 18.32
CA GLU A 458 10.67 17.15 19.12
C GLU A 458 10.86 17.87 20.46
N SER A 459 12.04 17.77 21.09
CA SER A 459 12.37 18.54 22.30
C SER A 459 12.33 20.06 22.05
N ILE A 460 12.92 20.51 20.95
CA ILE A 460 12.89 21.91 20.52
C ILE A 460 11.43 22.33 20.22
N ALA A 461 10.71 21.50 19.47
CA ALA A 461 9.30 21.78 19.14
C ALA A 461 8.43 21.89 20.39
N GLN A 462 8.64 21.07 21.43
CA GLN A 462 7.90 21.17 22.69
C GLN A 462 8.21 22.47 23.44
N VAL A 463 9.44 22.95 23.43
CA VAL A 463 9.81 24.26 24.02
C VAL A 463 9.09 25.38 23.28
N LEU A 464 9.07 25.35 21.96
CA LEU A 464 8.37 26.32 21.13
C LEU A 464 6.86 26.26 21.34
N TYR A 465 6.29 25.07 21.44
CA TYR A 465 4.86 24.83 21.66
C TYR A 465 4.36 25.46 22.98
N LYS A 466 5.18 25.40 24.03
CA LYS A 466 4.87 26.05 25.31
C LYS A 466 4.82 27.59 25.20
N ARG A 467 5.51 28.17 24.23
CA ARG A 467 5.42 29.62 23.95
C ARG A 467 4.17 29.91 23.13
N THR A 468 4.07 29.34 21.94
CA THR A 468 2.85 29.32 21.11
C THR A 468 2.83 28.05 20.26
N PRO A 469 1.68 27.38 20.07
CA PRO A 469 1.56 26.23 19.18
C PRO A 469 2.02 26.54 17.75
N GLU A 470 1.85 27.77 17.29
CA GLU A 470 2.20 28.16 15.93
C GLU A 470 3.72 28.21 15.69
N GLN A 471 4.53 28.63 16.69
CA GLN A 471 5.99 28.56 16.57
C GLN A 471 6.50 27.11 16.41
N ALA A 472 5.90 26.15 17.14
CA ALA A 472 6.24 24.76 16.96
C ALA A 472 5.85 24.24 15.56
N ARG A 473 4.64 24.60 15.08
CA ARG A 473 4.17 24.22 13.74
C ARG A 473 5.08 24.80 12.64
N GLN A 474 5.49 26.05 12.77
CA GLN A 474 6.42 26.66 11.82
C GLN A 474 7.77 25.95 11.82
N TYR A 475 8.36 25.70 12.98
CA TYR A 475 9.63 24.97 13.12
C TYR A 475 9.58 23.58 12.48
N LEU A 476 8.52 22.82 12.76
CA LEU A 476 8.32 21.47 12.20
C LEU A 476 8.05 21.53 10.68
N THR A 477 7.38 22.59 10.20
CA THR A 477 7.20 22.81 8.77
C THR A 477 8.54 23.01 8.08
N GLU A 478 9.37 23.93 8.58
CA GLU A 478 10.71 24.21 8.04
C GLU A 478 11.58 22.94 8.05
N TYR A 479 11.52 22.17 9.13
CA TYR A 479 12.24 20.88 9.22
C TYR A 479 11.77 19.91 8.15
N SER A 480 10.47 19.64 8.02
CA SER A 480 9.92 18.70 7.03
C SER A 480 10.23 19.11 5.60
N LEU A 481 10.14 20.43 5.28
CA LEU A 481 10.52 20.96 3.97
C LEU A 481 12.00 20.71 3.66
N GLN A 482 12.90 21.00 4.60
CA GLN A 482 14.33 20.77 4.43
C GLN A 482 14.66 19.29 4.24
N GLN A 483 14.00 18.37 4.98
CA GLN A 483 14.24 16.96 4.80
C GLN A 483 13.72 16.46 3.44
N GLY A 484 12.57 16.94 2.97
CA GLY A 484 12.07 16.62 1.64
C GLY A 484 13.03 17.05 0.52
N ASP A 485 13.56 18.27 0.60
CA ASP A 485 14.54 18.79 -0.37
C ASP A 485 15.87 18.01 -0.32
N LYS A 486 16.34 17.67 0.89
CA LYS A 486 17.55 16.86 1.10
C LYS A 486 17.42 15.46 0.49
N VAL A 487 16.28 14.80 0.70
CA VAL A 487 15.97 13.47 0.15
C VAL A 487 15.95 13.52 -1.37
N HIS A 488 15.22 14.47 -1.95
CA HIS A 488 15.13 14.65 -3.39
C HIS A 488 16.52 14.86 -4.05
N ALA A 489 17.30 15.80 -3.52
CA ALA A 489 18.64 16.09 -4.04
C ALA A 489 19.58 14.88 -3.91
N ARG A 490 19.53 14.16 -2.77
CA ARG A 490 20.35 12.96 -2.54
C ARG A 490 19.98 11.83 -3.50
N TRP A 491 18.67 11.64 -3.77
CA TRP A 491 18.19 10.58 -4.65
C TRP A 491 18.56 10.85 -6.11
N ARG A 492 18.40 12.08 -6.56
CA ARG A 492 18.90 12.51 -7.89
C ARG A 492 20.38 12.24 -8.04
N LYS A 493 21.18 12.62 -7.05
CA LYS A 493 22.64 12.36 -7.05
C LYS A 493 22.97 10.87 -7.03
N LEU A 494 22.18 10.06 -6.33
CA LEU A 494 22.32 8.60 -6.32
C LEU A 494 22.14 8.03 -7.73
N GLY A 495 21.09 8.40 -8.44
CA GLY A 495 20.83 7.91 -9.81
C GLY A 495 21.97 8.26 -10.77
N GLU A 496 22.51 9.49 -10.69
CA GLU A 496 23.71 9.89 -11.45
C GLU A 496 24.94 9.01 -11.10
N GLN A 497 25.12 8.70 -9.82
CA GLN A 497 26.22 7.86 -9.32
C GLN A 497 26.07 6.41 -9.79
N LEU A 498 24.84 5.85 -9.76
CA LEU A 498 24.56 4.50 -10.24
C LEU A 498 24.86 4.39 -11.75
N LEU A 499 24.43 5.37 -12.55
CA LEU A 499 24.71 5.39 -13.97
C LEU A 499 26.22 5.36 -14.25
N VAL A 500 27.02 6.22 -13.58
CA VAL A 500 28.48 6.27 -13.79
C VAL A 500 29.17 5.01 -13.29
N LYS A 501 28.74 4.47 -12.13
CA LYS A 501 29.38 3.30 -11.50
C LYS A 501 29.17 2.02 -12.31
N TYR A 502 27.99 1.86 -12.92
CA TYR A 502 27.56 0.61 -13.58
C TYR A 502 27.40 0.71 -15.10
N ILE A 503 27.90 1.77 -15.71
CA ILE A 503 27.78 1.99 -17.15
C ILE A 503 28.39 0.85 -17.97
N ASP A 504 27.72 0.47 -19.06
CA ASP A 504 28.17 -0.55 -20.04
C ASP A 504 28.47 -1.93 -19.41
N GLY A 505 27.78 -2.28 -18.32
CA GLY A 505 27.97 -3.57 -17.62
C GLY A 505 29.23 -3.66 -16.76
N ASN A 506 30.06 -2.62 -16.75
CA ASN A 506 31.24 -2.52 -15.90
C ASN A 506 30.91 -2.11 -14.46
N VAL A 507 31.89 -2.15 -13.57
CA VAL A 507 31.81 -1.51 -12.24
C VAL A 507 33.02 -0.60 -12.06
N ARG A 508 32.77 0.69 -11.81
CA ARG A 508 33.81 1.66 -11.44
C ARG A 508 33.90 1.76 -9.93
N ASP A 509 35.11 1.69 -9.41
CA ASP A 509 35.36 2.01 -8.00
C ASP A 509 35.52 3.53 -7.79
N ASN A 510 35.70 3.93 -6.53
CA ASN A 510 35.86 5.34 -6.15
C ASN A 510 37.15 6.00 -6.68
N THR A 511 38.11 5.22 -7.17
CA THR A 511 39.34 5.71 -7.80
C THR A 511 39.21 5.87 -9.30
N GLY A 512 38.07 5.46 -9.87
CA GLY A 512 37.84 5.45 -11.31
C GLY A 512 38.33 4.18 -12.03
N LYS A 513 38.91 3.21 -11.30
CA LYS A 513 39.32 1.93 -11.88
C LYS A 513 38.09 1.13 -12.30
N VAL A 514 38.15 0.57 -13.50
CA VAL A 514 37.08 -0.22 -14.11
C VAL A 514 37.33 -1.71 -13.86
N GLY A 515 36.34 -2.37 -13.26
CA GLY A 515 36.26 -3.82 -13.14
C GLY A 515 35.26 -4.40 -14.16
N HIS A 516 35.47 -5.66 -14.53
CA HIS A 516 34.62 -6.41 -15.45
C HIS A 516 33.95 -7.59 -14.72
N PRO A 517 32.86 -7.34 -13.96
CA PRO A 517 32.22 -8.39 -13.20
C PRO A 517 31.60 -9.44 -14.12
N ARG A 518 31.60 -10.68 -13.63
CA ARG A 518 30.99 -11.81 -14.33
C ARG A 518 29.56 -12.02 -13.84
N TYR A 519 28.76 -12.66 -14.67
CA TYR A 519 27.51 -13.25 -14.19
C TYR A 519 27.78 -14.36 -13.18
N PRO A 520 26.81 -14.69 -12.29
CA PRO A 520 26.90 -15.90 -11.45
C PRO A 520 27.10 -17.15 -12.29
N ASP A 521 27.88 -18.13 -11.79
CA ASP A 521 28.16 -19.38 -12.52
C ASP A 521 26.89 -20.15 -12.91
N ALA A 522 25.85 -20.09 -12.08
CA ALA A 522 24.55 -20.70 -12.40
C ALA A 522 23.92 -20.09 -13.67
N TRP A 523 24.08 -18.78 -13.90
CA TRP A 523 23.58 -18.11 -15.08
C TRP A 523 24.39 -18.47 -16.34
N TYR A 524 25.72 -18.56 -16.24
CA TYR A 524 26.54 -19.07 -17.34
C TYR A 524 26.21 -20.51 -17.73
N ARG A 525 25.94 -21.38 -16.75
CA ARG A 525 25.48 -22.76 -17.03
C ARG A 525 24.15 -22.76 -17.78
N ARG A 526 23.24 -21.84 -17.46
CA ARG A 526 21.96 -21.71 -18.16
C ARG A 526 22.17 -21.25 -19.60
N ILE A 527 22.98 -20.23 -19.82
CA ILE A 527 23.34 -19.76 -21.18
C ILE A 527 23.94 -20.88 -22.00
N ALA A 528 24.88 -21.64 -21.43
CA ALA A 528 25.50 -22.77 -22.10
C ALA A 528 24.51 -23.91 -22.40
N ALA A 529 23.54 -24.16 -21.52
CA ALA A 529 22.49 -25.15 -21.76
C ALA A 529 21.57 -24.76 -22.93
N ASP A 530 21.25 -23.47 -23.05
CA ASP A 530 20.36 -22.97 -24.11
C ASP A 530 21.04 -22.92 -25.48
N ASN A 531 22.34 -22.57 -25.57
CA ASN A 531 23.05 -22.33 -26.82
C ASN A 531 24.49 -22.88 -26.86
N GLY A 532 24.82 -23.88 -26.02
CA GLY A 532 26.18 -24.35 -25.74
C GLY A 532 27.07 -24.59 -26.96
N LYS A 533 26.55 -25.29 -27.96
CA LYS A 533 27.36 -25.68 -29.14
C LYS A 533 27.95 -24.49 -29.91
N ILE A 534 27.22 -23.38 -30.03
CA ILE A 534 27.70 -22.21 -30.78
C ILE A 534 28.58 -21.30 -29.90
N LEU A 535 28.44 -21.41 -28.58
CA LEU A 535 29.19 -20.61 -27.63
C LEU A 535 30.45 -21.31 -27.10
N GLU A 536 30.65 -22.60 -27.46
CA GLU A 536 31.80 -23.38 -27.03
C GLU A 536 33.09 -22.82 -27.68
N SER A 537 34.06 -22.45 -26.83
CA SER A 537 35.36 -22.01 -27.31
C SER A 537 36.20 -23.20 -27.76
N HIS A 538 36.76 -23.13 -28.95
CA HIS A 538 37.71 -24.11 -29.46
C HIS A 538 39.17 -23.81 -29.02
N GLU A 539 39.38 -22.70 -28.33
CA GLU A 539 40.65 -22.37 -27.72
C GLU A 539 40.84 -23.10 -26.39
N LYS A 540 42.02 -23.60 -26.10
CA LYS A 540 42.33 -24.18 -24.82
C LYS A 540 42.25 -23.07 -23.75
N PRO A 541 41.58 -23.32 -22.60
CA PRO A 541 41.55 -22.34 -21.52
C PRO A 541 42.99 -22.04 -21.08
N GLU A 542 43.35 -20.76 -21.01
CA GLU A 542 44.62 -20.37 -20.39
C GLU A 542 44.64 -20.85 -18.92
N PRO A 543 45.78 -21.35 -18.44
CA PRO A 543 45.91 -21.71 -17.05
C PRO A 543 45.64 -20.47 -16.21
N LYS A 544 44.70 -20.57 -15.25
CA LYS A 544 44.43 -19.49 -14.30
C LYS A 544 45.71 -19.17 -13.54
N PRO A 545 46.08 -17.86 -13.41
CA PRO A 545 47.25 -17.45 -12.64
C PRO A 545 47.10 -17.81 -11.15
#